data_f028fe99bc7df792c628426c5dcca6fe
#
_entry.id   f028fe99bc7df792c628426c5dcca6fe
#
_cell.length_a   1.000
_cell.length_b   1.000
_cell.length_c   1.000
_cell.angle_alpha   90.00
_cell.angle_beta   90.00
_cell.angle_gamma   90.00
#
_symmetry.space_group_name_H-M   'P 1'
#
loop_
_entity.id
_entity.type
_entity.pdbx_description
1 polymer ?
#
loop_
_entity_poly.entity_id
_entity_poly.type
_entity_poly.pdbx_seq_one_letter_code
_entity_poly.pdbx_strand_id
1 'polypeptide(L)'
;RAKPLELEILRGVADWLTSATAAAVSRGDSANALRHTRDRALVLLGFWRGFRSDELANLRIEFMEIKPGEGLTCFLPRSKGDRNLEGRSYSCPALSRLCPVEAVEDWLALSKLTAGPLFRKIDRWGRIGQEGLHANSLIPLLRSLLAEAGVAASEAYSSHYMRRGFA
;
A
#
# COMPACT_ATOMS: atom_id res chain seq x y z
N ARG A 1 -17.68 10.14 -13.49
CA ARG A 1 -16.69 10.79 -12.64
C ARG A 1 -16.32 9.86 -11.47
N ALA A 2 -15.02 9.62 -11.26
CA ALA A 2 -14.56 8.73 -10.23
C ALA A 2 -14.79 9.31 -8.82
N LYS A 3 -15.05 8.43 -7.83
CA LYS A 3 -15.34 8.83 -6.46
C LYS A 3 -14.08 8.86 -5.60
N PRO A 4 -14.01 9.76 -4.60
CA PRO A 4 -12.98 9.64 -3.58
C PRO A 4 -13.20 8.37 -2.74
N LEU A 5 -12.11 7.81 -2.23
CA LEU A 5 -12.19 6.67 -1.32
C LEU A 5 -12.59 7.19 0.07
N GLU A 6 -13.73 6.73 0.55
CA GLU A 6 -14.25 7.14 1.85
C GLU A 6 -13.63 6.33 2.98
N LEU A 7 -13.55 6.92 4.17
CA LEU A 7 -12.94 6.30 5.34
C LEU A 7 -13.62 4.97 5.72
N GLU A 8 -14.94 4.89 5.61
CA GLU A 8 -15.67 3.65 5.89
C GLU A 8 -15.33 2.54 4.93
N ILE A 9 -15.17 2.88 3.63
CA ILE A 9 -14.75 1.92 2.62
C ILE A 9 -13.34 1.45 2.91
N LEU A 10 -12.45 2.37 3.24
CA LEU A 10 -11.07 2.03 3.63
C LEU A 10 -11.04 1.06 4.81
N ARG A 11 -11.86 1.32 5.84
CA ARG A 11 -11.97 0.44 7.00
C ARG A 11 -12.43 -0.95 6.59
N GLY A 12 -13.47 -1.04 5.77
CA GLY A 12 -13.99 -2.31 5.28
C GLY A 12 -12.94 -3.09 4.49
N VAL A 13 -12.21 -2.41 3.62
CA VAL A 13 -11.13 -3.03 2.83
C VAL A 13 -9.99 -3.51 3.73
N ALA A 14 -9.56 -2.67 4.66
CA ALA A 14 -8.47 -3.03 5.59
C ALA A 14 -8.86 -4.22 6.48
N ASP A 15 -10.08 -4.24 6.99
CA ASP A 15 -10.59 -5.36 7.80
C ASP A 15 -10.71 -6.64 6.96
N TRP A 16 -11.21 -6.53 5.73
CA TRP A 16 -11.26 -7.66 4.81
C TRP A 16 -9.86 -8.23 4.56
N LEU A 17 -8.87 -7.37 4.32
CA LEU A 17 -7.48 -7.79 4.10
C LEU A 17 -6.89 -8.47 5.33
N THR A 18 -7.16 -7.98 6.52
CA THR A 18 -6.71 -8.59 7.77
C THR A 18 -7.30 -10.00 7.91
N SER A 19 -8.60 -10.15 7.67
CA SER A 19 -9.27 -11.45 7.74
C SER A 19 -8.79 -12.40 6.65
N ALA A 20 -8.62 -11.91 5.43
CA ALA A 20 -8.13 -12.70 4.30
C ALA A 20 -6.69 -13.18 4.52
N THR A 21 -5.85 -12.34 5.11
CA THR A 21 -4.48 -12.71 5.47
C THR A 21 -4.49 -13.85 6.51
N ALA A 22 -5.28 -13.72 7.57
CA ALA A 22 -5.40 -14.75 8.60
C ALA A 22 -5.89 -16.07 8.01
N ALA A 23 -6.89 -16.02 7.13
CA ALA A 23 -7.40 -17.21 6.47
C ALA A 23 -6.35 -17.86 5.57
N ALA A 24 -5.58 -17.07 4.82
CA ALA A 24 -4.50 -17.57 3.96
C ALA A 24 -3.41 -18.25 4.79
N VAL A 25 -3.00 -17.64 5.90
CA VAL A 25 -2.01 -18.23 6.81
C VAL A 25 -2.51 -19.56 7.37
N SER A 26 -3.77 -19.61 7.79
CA SER A 26 -4.37 -20.84 8.36
C SER A 26 -4.38 -22.01 7.39
N ARG A 27 -4.56 -21.76 6.09
CA ARG A 27 -4.57 -22.83 5.07
C ARG A 27 -3.21 -23.05 4.40
N GLY A 28 -2.16 -22.37 4.87
CA GLY A 28 -0.82 -22.51 4.29
C GLY A 28 -0.64 -21.86 2.93
N ASP A 29 -1.47 -20.88 2.61
CA ASP A 29 -1.43 -20.15 1.32
C ASP A 29 -0.51 -18.94 1.43
N SER A 30 0.78 -19.17 1.28
CA SER A 30 1.82 -18.13 1.41
C SER A 30 1.66 -17.01 0.38
N ALA A 31 1.30 -17.35 -0.85
CA ALA A 31 1.16 -16.36 -1.93
C ALA A 31 0.07 -15.34 -1.60
N ASN A 32 -1.10 -15.79 -1.17
CA ASN A 32 -2.19 -14.87 -0.80
C ASN A 32 -1.93 -14.15 0.52
N ALA A 33 -1.28 -14.80 1.49
CA ALA A 33 -0.89 -14.12 2.73
C ALA A 33 0.02 -12.93 2.43
N LEU A 34 1.03 -13.11 1.58
CA LEU A 34 1.93 -12.03 1.15
C LEU A 34 1.19 -10.96 0.36
N ARG A 35 0.34 -11.36 -0.58
CA ARG A 35 -0.40 -10.43 -1.43
C ARG A 35 -1.34 -9.54 -0.62
N HIS A 36 -2.10 -10.12 0.30
CA HIS A 36 -3.03 -9.36 1.13
C HIS A 36 -2.30 -8.43 2.11
N THR A 37 -1.18 -8.88 2.67
CA THR A 37 -0.37 -8.04 3.57
C THR A 37 0.25 -6.87 2.81
N ARG A 38 0.78 -7.11 1.61
CA ARG A 38 1.27 -6.05 0.72
C ARG A 38 0.18 -5.04 0.40
N ASP A 39 -0.98 -5.54 0.00
CA ASP A 39 -2.09 -4.69 -0.44
C ASP A 39 -2.61 -3.81 0.71
N ARG A 40 -2.63 -4.34 1.93
CA ARG A 40 -3.01 -3.56 3.11
C ARG A 40 -2.05 -2.40 3.34
N ALA A 41 -0.75 -2.65 3.27
CA ALA A 41 0.27 -1.60 3.39
C ALA A 41 0.12 -0.55 2.28
N LEU A 42 -0.08 -1.00 1.05
CA LEU A 42 -0.22 -0.12 -0.11
C LEU A 42 -1.44 0.81 0.03
N VAL A 43 -2.59 0.25 0.40
CA VAL A 43 -3.83 1.00 0.50
C VAL A 43 -3.78 1.99 1.67
N LEU A 44 -3.32 1.56 2.84
CA LEU A 44 -3.26 2.43 4.02
C LEU A 44 -2.24 3.55 3.86
N LEU A 45 -1.05 3.22 3.37
CA LEU A 45 -0.02 4.23 3.15
C LEU A 45 -0.44 5.22 2.06
N GLY A 46 -1.00 4.71 0.98
CA GLY A 46 -1.50 5.53 -0.13
C GLY A 46 -2.62 6.47 0.31
N PHE A 47 -3.56 5.97 1.12
CA PHE A 47 -4.66 6.78 1.63
C PHE A 47 -4.17 7.89 2.58
N TRP A 48 -3.40 7.50 3.61
CA TRP A 48 -3.00 8.45 4.65
C TRP A 48 -2.01 9.51 4.18
N ARG A 49 -1.14 9.18 3.22
CA ARG A 49 -0.20 10.18 2.67
C ARG A 49 -0.67 10.84 1.39
N GLY A 50 -1.69 10.27 0.75
CA GLY A 50 -2.17 10.79 -0.52
C GLY A 50 -1.15 10.69 -1.64
N PHE A 51 -0.38 9.62 -1.67
CA PHE A 51 0.60 9.38 -2.72
C PHE A 51 -0.06 9.20 -4.09
N ARG A 52 0.63 9.66 -5.12
CA ARG A 52 0.30 9.32 -6.51
C ARG A 52 0.77 7.90 -6.81
N SER A 53 0.23 7.30 -7.88
CA SER A 53 0.62 5.95 -8.29
C SER A 53 2.11 5.82 -8.55
N ASP A 54 2.72 6.78 -9.23
CA ASP A 54 4.16 6.77 -9.47
C ASP A 54 4.97 6.92 -8.18
N GLU A 55 4.51 7.72 -7.25
CA GLU A 55 5.15 7.87 -5.95
C GLU A 55 5.11 6.56 -5.15
N LEU A 56 3.95 5.90 -5.07
CA LEU A 56 3.83 4.60 -4.41
C LEU A 56 4.71 3.54 -5.06
N ALA A 57 4.72 3.50 -6.40
CA ALA A 57 5.52 2.53 -7.15
C ALA A 57 7.02 2.73 -6.95
N ASN A 58 7.45 3.95 -6.65
CA ASN A 58 8.86 4.31 -6.52
C ASN A 58 9.37 4.35 -5.08
N LEU A 59 8.54 3.99 -4.09
CA LEU A 59 8.99 3.90 -2.71
C LEU A 59 10.04 2.78 -2.58
N ARG A 60 11.13 3.08 -1.88
CA ARG A 60 12.22 2.13 -1.66
C ARG A 60 12.50 2.00 -0.16
N ILE A 61 12.73 0.76 0.25
CA ILE A 61 12.92 0.42 1.66
C ILE A 61 14.11 1.14 2.28
N GLU A 62 15.23 1.27 1.54
CA GLU A 62 16.44 1.94 2.02
C GLU A 62 16.25 3.45 2.23
N PHE A 63 15.19 4.04 1.67
CA PHE A 63 14.86 5.46 1.87
C PHE A 63 13.72 5.66 2.87
N MET A 64 13.44 4.64 3.66
CA MET A 64 12.41 4.69 4.70
C MET A 64 13.03 4.58 6.08
N GLU A 65 12.47 5.31 7.01
CA GLU A 65 12.81 5.18 8.42
C GLU A 65 11.52 4.88 9.18
N ILE A 66 11.48 3.74 9.85
CA ILE A 66 10.32 3.29 10.62
C ILE A 66 10.69 3.31 12.10
N LYS A 67 9.89 4.04 12.88
CA LYS A 67 9.98 4.04 14.34
C LYS A 67 8.70 3.39 14.88
N PRO A 68 8.74 2.11 15.27
CA PRO A 68 7.56 1.39 15.73
C PRO A 68 6.83 2.14 16.83
N GLY A 69 5.50 2.27 16.69
CA GLY A 69 4.67 2.99 17.64
C GLY A 69 4.74 4.51 17.53
N GLU A 70 5.64 5.06 16.73
CA GLU A 70 5.82 6.50 16.57
C GLU A 70 5.44 6.98 15.18
N GLY A 71 6.09 6.46 14.16
CA GLY A 71 5.86 6.92 12.80
C GLY A 71 6.76 6.31 11.76
N LEU A 72 6.59 6.78 10.54
CA LEU A 72 7.30 6.34 9.36
C LEU A 72 7.63 7.56 8.52
N THR A 73 8.87 7.66 8.06
CA THR A 73 9.31 8.69 7.11
C THR A 73 9.79 8.01 5.83
N CYS A 74 9.31 8.51 4.68
CA CYS A 74 9.75 8.07 3.36
C CYS A 74 10.42 9.23 2.65
N PHE A 75 11.54 8.97 2.01
CA PHE A 75 12.19 9.94 1.13
C PHE A 75 12.03 9.48 -0.32
N LEU A 76 11.53 10.39 -1.17
CA LEU A 76 11.46 10.18 -2.62
C LEU A 76 12.47 11.09 -3.29
N PRO A 77 13.58 10.55 -3.83
CA PRO A 77 14.63 11.38 -4.44
C PRO A 77 14.15 12.21 -5.61
N ARG A 78 13.15 11.68 -6.34
CA ARG A 78 12.52 12.37 -7.46
C ARG A 78 11.05 12.05 -7.49
N SER A 79 10.21 13.06 -7.66
CA SER A 79 8.78 12.86 -7.88
C SER A 79 8.34 13.64 -9.11
N LYS A 80 7.24 13.19 -9.70
CA LYS A 80 6.57 13.90 -10.79
C LYS A 80 6.09 15.24 -10.23
N GLY A 81 6.62 16.34 -10.69
CA GLY A 81 6.35 17.67 -10.16
C GLY A 81 7.46 18.26 -9.30
N ASP A 82 8.52 17.51 -9.04
CA ASP A 82 9.73 18.04 -8.41
C ASP A 82 10.61 18.67 -9.47
N ARG A 83 10.37 19.94 -9.74
CA ARG A 83 11.07 20.69 -10.81
C ARG A 83 12.55 20.89 -10.52
N ASN A 84 12.92 20.90 -9.24
CA ASN A 84 14.30 21.12 -8.83
C ASN A 84 15.07 19.82 -8.62
N LEU A 85 14.42 18.68 -8.73
CA LEU A 85 15.00 17.36 -8.52
C LEU A 85 15.61 17.18 -7.12
N GLU A 86 15.11 17.92 -6.15
CA GLU A 86 15.61 17.90 -4.76
C GLU A 86 15.08 16.72 -3.96
N GLY A 87 14.00 16.10 -4.42
CA GLY A 87 13.30 15.06 -3.68
C GLY A 87 12.38 15.62 -2.61
N ARG A 88 11.64 14.73 -1.97
CA ARG A 88 10.69 15.10 -0.91
C ARG A 88 10.67 14.03 0.18
N SER A 89 10.51 14.48 1.41
CA SER A 89 10.25 13.61 2.55
C SER A 89 8.78 13.64 2.93
N TYR A 90 8.24 12.46 3.24
CA TYR A 90 6.86 12.30 3.70
C TYR A 90 6.87 11.57 5.03
N SER A 91 6.07 12.04 5.97
CA SER A 91 5.97 11.44 7.30
C SER A 91 4.54 11.01 7.58
N CYS A 92 4.39 9.82 8.18
CA CYS A 92 3.11 9.30 8.66
C CYS A 92 3.27 9.00 10.15
N PRO A 93 2.36 9.51 11.01
CA PRO A 93 2.39 9.11 12.42
C PRO A 93 1.80 7.72 12.58
N ALA A 94 2.20 7.03 13.64
CA ALA A 94 1.52 5.80 14.04
C ALA A 94 0.11 6.14 14.53
N LEU A 95 -0.85 5.32 14.15
CA LEU A 95 -2.26 5.51 14.47
C LEU A 95 -2.79 4.31 15.25
N SER A 96 -3.81 4.53 16.05
CA SER A 96 -4.46 3.44 16.80
C SER A 96 -5.32 2.54 15.89
N ARG A 97 -5.80 3.08 14.77
CA ARG A 97 -6.62 2.35 13.79
C ARG A 97 -6.14 2.68 12.38
N LEU A 98 -6.27 1.70 11.48
CA LEU A 98 -5.90 1.85 10.07
C LEU A 98 -4.49 2.43 9.93
N CYS A 99 -3.56 1.91 10.75
CA CYS A 99 -2.22 2.44 10.86
C CYS A 99 -1.35 2.05 9.67
N PRO A 100 -0.89 3.01 8.87
CA PRO A 100 0.00 2.70 7.75
C PRO A 100 1.36 2.19 8.21
N VAL A 101 1.84 2.64 9.37
CA VAL A 101 3.13 2.20 9.94
C VAL A 101 3.08 0.72 10.28
N GLU A 102 2.06 0.29 11.02
CA GLU A 102 1.86 -1.11 11.37
C GLU A 102 1.70 -1.98 10.12
N ALA A 103 0.94 -1.52 9.14
CA ALA A 103 0.74 -2.26 7.89
C ALA A 103 2.05 -2.46 7.12
N VAL A 104 2.90 -1.42 7.05
CA VAL A 104 4.23 -1.53 6.42
C VAL A 104 5.13 -2.46 7.23
N GLU A 105 5.13 -2.35 8.56
CA GLU A 105 5.90 -3.26 9.42
C GLU A 105 5.49 -4.71 9.21
N ASP A 106 4.19 -5.01 9.16
CA ASP A 106 3.68 -6.35 8.90
C ASP A 106 4.13 -6.87 7.55
N TRP A 107 4.08 -6.04 6.52
CA TRP A 107 4.55 -6.39 5.18
C TRP A 107 6.04 -6.70 5.17
N LEU A 108 6.85 -5.86 5.77
CA LEU A 108 8.30 -6.09 5.84
C LEU A 108 8.66 -7.31 6.67
N ALA A 109 7.94 -7.57 7.76
CA ALA A 109 8.16 -8.75 8.59
C ALA A 109 7.82 -10.04 7.84
N LEU A 110 6.67 -10.08 7.15
CA LEU A 110 6.24 -11.28 6.43
C LEU A 110 7.08 -11.52 5.17
N SER A 111 7.37 -10.46 4.41
CA SER A 111 8.14 -10.56 3.17
C SER A 111 9.63 -10.74 3.40
N LYS A 112 10.13 -10.34 4.57
CA LYS A 112 11.57 -10.33 4.91
C LYS A 112 12.41 -9.45 4.00
N LEU A 113 11.78 -8.48 3.34
CA LEU A 113 12.48 -7.53 2.48
C LEU A 113 13.26 -6.52 3.33
N THR A 114 14.48 -6.21 2.90
CA THR A 114 15.37 -5.28 3.60
C THR A 114 15.82 -4.10 2.74
N ALA A 115 15.66 -4.19 1.43
CA ALA A 115 16.09 -3.15 0.49
C ALA A 115 15.32 -3.27 -0.82
N GLY A 116 15.41 -2.25 -1.63
CA GLY A 116 14.79 -2.20 -2.94
C GLY A 116 13.36 -1.69 -2.90
N PRO A 117 12.60 -1.91 -3.97
CA PRO A 117 11.21 -1.44 -4.03
C PRO A 117 10.36 -1.98 -2.89
N LEU A 118 9.54 -1.14 -2.29
CA LEU A 118 8.65 -1.55 -1.20
C LEU A 118 7.54 -2.47 -1.69
N PHE A 119 6.89 -2.09 -2.80
CA PHE A 119 5.76 -2.84 -3.35
C PHE A 119 6.18 -3.56 -4.61
N ARG A 120 6.11 -4.89 -4.59
CA ARG A 120 6.61 -5.78 -5.64
C ARG A 120 5.56 -6.79 -6.07
N LYS A 121 5.74 -7.34 -7.26
CA LYS A 121 4.94 -8.46 -7.74
C LYS A 121 5.16 -9.69 -6.87
N ILE A 122 4.10 -10.46 -6.71
CA ILE A 122 4.14 -11.75 -6.03
C ILE A 122 3.53 -12.76 -6.98
N ASP A 123 4.28 -13.81 -7.31
CA ASP A 123 3.76 -14.86 -8.20
C ASP A 123 2.81 -15.80 -7.45
N ARG A 124 2.18 -16.72 -8.18
CA ARG A 124 1.20 -17.65 -7.60
C ARG A 124 1.80 -18.63 -6.59
N TRP A 125 3.13 -18.78 -6.57
CA TRP A 125 3.83 -19.63 -5.60
C TRP A 125 4.34 -18.84 -4.38
N GLY A 126 4.10 -17.56 -4.32
CA GLY A 126 4.54 -16.70 -3.21
C GLY A 126 5.96 -16.17 -3.35
N ARG A 127 6.53 -16.23 -4.55
CA ARG A 127 7.84 -15.63 -4.81
C ARG A 127 7.67 -14.13 -5.08
N ILE A 128 8.49 -13.34 -4.39
CA ILE A 128 8.47 -11.88 -4.50
C ILE A 128 9.47 -11.45 -5.57
N GLY A 129 9.00 -10.65 -6.53
CA GLY A 129 9.84 -10.13 -7.61
C GLY A 129 10.90 -9.15 -7.12
N GLN A 130 11.93 -8.96 -7.93
CA GLN A 130 13.03 -8.01 -7.65
C GLN A 130 12.62 -6.57 -7.97
N GLU A 131 11.76 -6.40 -8.95
CA GLU A 131 11.33 -5.09 -9.42
C GLU A 131 10.05 -4.63 -8.71
N GLY A 132 9.88 -3.31 -8.61
CA GLY A 132 8.67 -2.72 -8.07
C GLY A 132 7.47 -2.93 -8.99
N LEU A 133 6.28 -2.81 -8.42
CA LEU A 133 5.05 -2.74 -9.20
C LEU A 133 5.12 -1.50 -10.11
N HIS A 134 4.68 -1.68 -11.35
CA HIS A 134 4.58 -0.55 -12.26
C HIS A 134 3.44 0.39 -11.84
N ALA A 135 3.65 1.69 -11.98
CA ALA A 135 2.62 2.68 -11.62
C ALA A 135 1.26 2.38 -12.27
N ASN A 136 1.26 1.93 -13.52
CA ASN A 136 0.04 1.59 -14.26
C ASN A 136 -0.69 0.37 -13.70
N SER A 137 -0.04 -0.44 -12.88
CA SER A 137 -0.64 -1.61 -12.26
C SER A 137 -1.43 -1.30 -10.99
N LEU A 138 -1.19 -0.15 -10.38
CA LEU A 138 -1.76 0.18 -9.06
C LEU A 138 -3.27 0.41 -9.11
N ILE A 139 -3.78 1.11 -10.10
CA ILE A 139 -5.22 1.35 -10.23
C ILE A 139 -5.98 0.06 -10.51
N PRO A 140 -5.58 -0.80 -11.46
CA PRO A 140 -6.21 -2.10 -11.64
C PRO A 140 -6.16 -2.97 -10.39
N LEU A 141 -5.04 -2.96 -9.66
CA LEU A 141 -4.89 -3.70 -8.41
C LEU A 141 -5.89 -3.18 -7.37
N LEU A 142 -5.99 -1.88 -7.19
CA LEU A 142 -6.93 -1.26 -6.26
C LEU A 142 -8.37 -1.65 -6.60
N ARG A 143 -8.75 -1.56 -7.86
CA ARG A 143 -10.10 -1.92 -8.31
C ARG A 143 -10.42 -3.38 -8.05
N SER A 144 -9.49 -4.29 -8.33
CA SER A 144 -9.64 -5.71 -8.03
C SER A 144 -9.82 -5.95 -6.53
N LEU A 145 -9.02 -5.27 -5.74
CA LEU A 145 -9.09 -5.36 -4.28
C LEU A 145 -10.44 -4.90 -3.74
N LEU A 146 -10.93 -3.76 -4.24
CA LEU A 146 -12.23 -3.24 -3.84
C LEU A 146 -13.35 -4.21 -4.23
N ALA A 147 -13.29 -4.81 -5.42
CA ALA A 147 -14.25 -5.80 -5.88
C ALA A 147 -14.23 -7.05 -4.98
N GLU A 148 -13.04 -7.58 -4.66
CA GLU A 148 -12.88 -8.73 -3.77
C GLU A 148 -13.44 -8.45 -2.37
N ALA A 149 -13.26 -7.22 -1.88
CA ALA A 149 -13.79 -6.80 -0.59
C ALA A 149 -15.29 -6.49 -0.62
N GLY A 150 -15.95 -6.64 -1.76
CA GLY A 150 -17.39 -6.44 -1.89
C GLY A 150 -17.83 -4.98 -2.03
N VAL A 151 -16.92 -4.09 -2.44
CA VAL A 151 -17.25 -2.67 -2.64
C VAL A 151 -17.97 -2.50 -3.99
N ALA A 152 -19.18 -1.93 -3.96
CA ALA A 152 -19.94 -1.65 -5.16
C ALA A 152 -19.25 -0.55 -6.01
N ALA A 153 -19.36 -0.70 -7.34
CA ALA A 153 -18.80 0.26 -8.30
C ALA A 153 -17.28 0.47 -8.13
N SER A 154 -16.55 -0.61 -7.84
CA SER A 154 -15.10 -0.58 -7.62
C SER A 154 -14.31 0.03 -8.78
N GLU A 155 -14.81 -0.11 -10.01
CA GLU A 155 -14.21 0.45 -11.22
C GLU A 155 -14.24 1.98 -11.26
N ALA A 156 -15.05 2.63 -10.43
CA ALA A 156 -15.14 4.10 -10.35
C ALA A 156 -13.99 4.71 -9.52
N TYR A 157 -13.24 3.89 -8.79
CA TYR A 157 -12.15 4.38 -7.94
C TYR A 157 -10.81 4.38 -8.64
N SER A 158 -9.92 5.27 -8.20
CA SER A 158 -8.56 5.37 -8.69
C SER A 158 -7.62 5.80 -7.56
N SER A 159 -6.32 5.64 -7.75
CA SER A 159 -5.33 6.06 -6.75
C SER A 159 -5.38 7.56 -6.45
N HIS A 160 -5.75 8.36 -7.45
CA HIS A 160 -5.95 9.80 -7.28
C HIS A 160 -7.05 10.09 -6.25
N TYR A 161 -8.07 9.24 -6.19
CA TYR A 161 -9.19 9.37 -5.25
C TYR A 161 -8.84 8.89 -3.84
N MET A 162 -7.82 8.08 -3.68
CA MET A 162 -7.25 7.78 -2.37
C MET A 162 -6.69 9.05 -1.73
N ARG A 163 -5.99 9.88 -2.50
CA ARG A 163 -5.49 11.18 -2.03
C ARG A 163 -6.61 12.09 -1.54
N ARG A 164 -7.68 12.17 -2.31
CA ARG A 164 -8.84 13.01 -1.95
C ARG A 164 -9.55 12.51 -0.69
N GLY A 165 -9.59 11.22 -0.50
CA GLY A 165 -10.19 10.63 0.69
C GLY A 165 -9.47 11.04 1.96
N PHE A 166 -8.16 11.23 1.90
CA PHE A 166 -7.36 11.69 3.03
C PHE A 166 -7.50 13.21 3.28
N ALA A 167 -7.60 13.96 2.21
CA ALA A 167 -7.75 15.40 2.33
C ALA A 167 -9.13 15.79 2.86
#